data_2ba87653f3225406aba3c76189a58ea8
#
_entry.id   2ba87653f3225406aba3c76189a58ea8
#
_cell.length_a   1.000
_cell.length_b   1.000
_cell.length_c   1.000
_cell.angle_alpha   90.00
_cell.angle_beta   90.00
_cell.angle_gamma   90.00
#
_symmetry.space_group_name_H-M   'P 1'
#
loop_
_entity.id
_entity.type
_entity.pdbx_description
1 polymer ?
#
loop_
_entity_poly.entity_id
_entity_poly.type
_entity_poly.pdbx_seq_one_letter_code
_entity_poly.pdbx_strand_id
1 'polypeptide(L)'
;MNKKTVVAYAAGVPNANKSPHKTEVLKRFIQGVVANGDKGILHAGQNILESDVNMIQGWVHANSVLSPHLKVRKYAVEEARLKGKHSIMCDSNLFNYDVGKFHPMHYSRYSMDGVFPTTGNYFSDNPDPNRWKQIQQDLGLSLKDWRSNGVHILI
;
A
#
# COMPACT_ATOMS: atom_id res chain seq x y z
N MET A 1 24.72 -10.50 -4.58
CA MET A 1 23.44 -10.71 -3.85
C MET A 1 22.47 -11.45 -4.74
N ASN A 2 21.73 -12.42 -4.20
CA ASN A 2 20.69 -13.09 -4.99
C ASN A 2 19.53 -12.11 -5.21
N LYS A 3 19.12 -11.96 -6.48
CA LYS A 3 17.99 -11.11 -6.85
C LYS A 3 16.71 -11.64 -6.20
N LYS A 4 15.96 -10.74 -5.57
CA LYS A 4 14.63 -11.05 -5.03
C LYS A 4 13.56 -10.92 -6.10
N THR A 5 12.54 -11.75 -6.03
CA THR A 5 11.35 -11.63 -6.90
C THR A 5 10.23 -10.96 -6.12
N VAL A 6 9.76 -9.85 -6.64
CA VAL A 6 8.64 -9.08 -6.07
C VAL A 6 7.47 -9.09 -7.05
N VAL A 7 6.30 -9.51 -6.58
CA VAL A 7 5.08 -9.58 -7.41
C VAL A 7 4.04 -8.59 -6.88
N ALA A 8 3.65 -7.63 -7.71
CA ALA A 8 2.53 -6.74 -7.41
C ALA A 8 1.25 -7.22 -8.11
N TYR A 9 0.21 -7.50 -7.33
CA TYR A 9 -1.05 -8.05 -7.83
C TYR A 9 -2.02 -6.94 -8.26
N ALA A 10 -2.19 -6.80 -9.57
CA ALA A 10 -3.04 -5.79 -10.20
C ALA A 10 -4.40 -6.31 -10.67
N ALA A 11 -4.72 -7.60 -10.44
CA ALA A 11 -5.96 -8.20 -10.89
C ALA A 11 -7.19 -7.41 -10.39
N GLY A 12 -8.02 -6.95 -11.33
CA GLY A 12 -9.24 -6.17 -11.05
C GLY A 12 -9.02 -4.77 -10.49
N VAL A 13 -7.78 -4.33 -10.27
CA VAL A 13 -7.46 -3.00 -9.73
C VAL A 13 -7.95 -1.87 -10.64
N PRO A 14 -7.80 -1.92 -11.98
CA PRO A 14 -8.25 -0.84 -12.86
C PRO A 14 -9.76 -0.57 -12.78
N ASN A 15 -10.53 -1.60 -12.48
CA ASN A 15 -11.98 -1.53 -12.40
C ASN A 15 -12.50 -1.27 -10.97
N ALA A 16 -11.62 -1.43 -9.98
CA ALA A 16 -11.97 -1.22 -8.59
C ALA A 16 -12.09 0.28 -8.31
N ASN A 17 -13.29 0.73 -7.95
CA ASN A 17 -13.57 2.11 -7.54
C ASN A 17 -13.25 3.18 -8.58
N LYS A 18 -13.20 2.83 -9.89
CA LYS A 18 -12.88 3.78 -10.97
C LYS A 18 -11.62 4.63 -10.69
N SER A 19 -10.62 4.06 -10.07
CA SER A 19 -9.42 4.77 -9.61
C SER A 19 -8.19 4.36 -10.43
N PRO A 20 -7.92 5.01 -11.56
CA PRO A 20 -6.82 4.65 -12.47
C PRO A 20 -5.44 4.79 -11.82
N HIS A 21 -5.29 5.68 -10.84
CA HIS A 21 -4.03 5.88 -10.12
C HIS A 21 -3.56 4.64 -9.37
N LYS A 22 -4.47 3.74 -9.00
CA LYS A 22 -4.12 2.52 -8.28
C LYS A 22 -3.18 1.61 -9.07
N THR A 23 -3.44 1.44 -10.36
CA THR A 23 -2.55 0.67 -11.23
C THR A 23 -1.21 1.39 -11.44
N GLU A 24 -1.23 2.71 -11.55
CA GLU A 24 -0.02 3.50 -11.71
C GLU A 24 0.89 3.41 -10.47
N VAL A 25 0.34 3.40 -9.28
CA VAL A 25 1.11 3.18 -8.03
C VAL A 25 1.82 1.83 -8.06
N LEU A 26 1.13 0.75 -8.44
CA LEU A 26 1.72 -0.58 -8.56
C LEU A 26 2.82 -0.63 -9.62
N LYS A 27 2.62 0.01 -10.77
CA LYS A 27 3.63 0.11 -11.83
C LYS A 27 4.89 0.81 -11.33
N ARG A 28 4.74 1.97 -10.69
CA ARG A 28 5.87 2.74 -10.16
C ARG A 28 6.63 2.00 -9.08
N PHE A 29 5.92 1.29 -8.23
CA PHE A 29 6.55 0.42 -7.24
C PHE A 29 7.42 -0.65 -7.91
N ILE A 30 6.89 -1.35 -8.91
CA ILE A 30 7.64 -2.37 -9.66
C ILE A 30 8.83 -1.77 -10.43
N GLN A 31 8.68 -0.56 -10.99
CA GLN A 31 9.80 0.16 -11.59
C GLN A 31 10.91 0.44 -10.57
N GLY A 32 10.56 0.84 -9.35
CA GLY A 32 11.51 1.02 -8.26
C GLY A 32 12.24 -0.29 -7.88
N VAL A 33 11.50 -1.40 -7.80
CA VAL A 33 12.09 -2.74 -7.56
C VAL A 33 13.12 -3.09 -8.62
N VAL A 34 12.79 -2.89 -9.90
CA VAL A 34 13.70 -3.17 -11.02
C VAL A 34 14.91 -2.23 -11.01
N ALA A 35 14.70 -0.95 -10.73
CA ALA A 35 15.78 0.02 -10.63
C ALA A 35 16.77 -0.31 -9.49
N ASN A 36 16.28 -0.96 -8.44
CA ASN A 36 17.12 -1.46 -7.33
C ASN A 36 17.84 -2.79 -7.64
N GLY A 37 17.66 -3.34 -8.84
CA GLY A 37 18.36 -4.55 -9.31
C GLY A 37 17.60 -5.85 -9.06
N ASP A 38 16.42 -5.83 -8.45
CA ASP A 38 15.57 -6.98 -8.18
C ASP A 38 14.64 -7.30 -9.36
N LYS A 39 13.98 -8.47 -9.32
CA LYS A 39 12.99 -8.88 -10.31
C LYS A 39 11.60 -8.39 -9.90
N GLY A 40 11.06 -7.42 -10.62
CA GLY A 40 9.71 -6.91 -10.42
C GLY A 40 8.71 -7.47 -11.44
N ILE A 41 7.54 -7.92 -10.98
CA ILE A 41 6.45 -8.43 -11.82
C ILE A 41 5.16 -7.70 -11.46
N LEU A 42 4.54 -7.04 -12.45
CA LEU A 42 3.17 -6.56 -12.34
C LEU A 42 2.23 -7.65 -12.87
N HIS A 43 1.49 -8.30 -11.98
CA HIS A 43 0.66 -9.46 -12.31
C HIS A 43 -0.83 -9.10 -12.34
N ALA A 44 -1.45 -9.21 -13.52
CA ALA A 44 -2.87 -8.96 -13.72
C ALA A 44 -3.74 -10.24 -13.72
N GLY A 45 -3.13 -11.41 -13.65
CA GLY A 45 -3.84 -12.70 -13.59
C GLY A 45 -4.44 -12.98 -12.22
N GLN A 46 -5.19 -14.07 -12.14
CA GLN A 46 -5.86 -14.52 -10.92
C GLN A 46 -5.12 -15.64 -10.17
N ASN A 47 -4.06 -16.18 -10.75
CA ASN A 47 -3.22 -17.17 -10.10
C ASN A 47 -2.16 -16.51 -9.22
N ILE A 48 -1.69 -17.22 -8.23
CA ILE A 48 -0.58 -16.77 -7.38
C ILE A 48 0.73 -17.18 -8.04
N LEU A 49 1.65 -16.22 -8.12
CA LEU A 49 3.00 -16.44 -8.61
C LEU A 49 3.97 -16.64 -7.45
N GLU A 50 4.99 -17.46 -7.67
CA GLU A 50 6.07 -17.58 -6.71
C GLU A 50 6.85 -16.28 -6.60
N SER A 51 7.08 -15.82 -5.37
CA SER A 51 7.76 -14.56 -5.07
C SER A 51 8.48 -14.61 -3.73
N ASP A 52 9.44 -13.74 -3.52
CA ASP A 52 10.03 -13.48 -2.21
C ASP A 52 9.18 -12.49 -1.41
N VAL A 53 8.58 -11.51 -2.11
CA VAL A 53 7.72 -10.49 -1.53
C VAL A 53 6.51 -10.27 -2.42
N ASN A 54 5.33 -10.20 -1.83
CA ASN A 54 4.10 -9.81 -2.51
C ASN A 54 3.77 -8.35 -2.24
N MET A 55 3.16 -7.69 -3.23
CA MET A 55 2.55 -6.38 -3.03
C MET A 55 1.08 -6.43 -3.44
N ILE A 56 0.22 -5.96 -2.55
CA ILE A 56 -1.20 -5.78 -2.83
C ILE A 56 -1.63 -4.35 -2.57
N GLN A 57 -2.75 -3.96 -3.15
CA GLN A 57 -3.36 -2.68 -2.87
C GLN A 57 -4.61 -2.82 -2.03
N GLY A 58 -4.69 -1.99 -0.97
CA GLY A 58 -5.75 -2.02 0.01
C GLY A 58 -5.63 -3.20 0.98
N TRP A 59 -6.56 -3.25 1.90
CA TRP A 59 -6.67 -4.31 2.90
C TRP A 59 -7.58 -5.43 2.41
N VAL A 60 -7.26 -6.64 2.85
CA VAL A 60 -8.08 -7.82 2.58
C VAL A 60 -8.68 -8.32 3.88
N HIS A 61 -9.97 -8.13 4.05
CA HIS A 61 -10.71 -8.67 5.20
C HIS A 61 -10.90 -10.18 5.07
N ALA A 62 -11.13 -10.85 6.19
CA ALA A 62 -11.40 -12.29 6.23
C ALA A 62 -12.57 -12.69 5.29
N ASN A 63 -13.57 -11.83 5.18
CA ASN A 63 -14.76 -12.04 4.34
C ASN A 63 -14.62 -11.52 2.90
N SER A 64 -13.45 -11.05 2.49
CA SER A 64 -13.20 -10.47 1.17
C SER A 64 -13.06 -11.52 0.06
N VAL A 65 -13.87 -12.56 0.07
CA VAL A 65 -13.82 -13.65 -0.92
C VAL A 65 -14.85 -13.50 -2.04
N LEU A 66 -15.70 -12.45 -1.97
CA LEU A 66 -16.84 -12.32 -2.87
C LEU A 66 -16.48 -11.85 -4.28
N SER A 67 -15.35 -11.16 -4.46
CA SER A 67 -14.92 -10.71 -5.78
C SER A 67 -13.58 -11.31 -6.19
N PRO A 68 -13.40 -11.68 -7.46
CA PRO A 68 -12.18 -12.37 -7.93
C PRO A 68 -10.88 -11.64 -7.59
N HIS A 69 -10.86 -10.31 -7.70
CA HIS A 69 -9.66 -9.51 -7.42
C HIS A 69 -9.30 -9.47 -5.91
N LEU A 70 -10.29 -9.49 -5.03
CA LEU A 70 -10.05 -9.57 -3.58
C LEU A 70 -9.57 -10.97 -3.18
N LYS A 71 -10.10 -12.00 -3.83
CA LYS A 71 -9.70 -13.38 -3.63
C LYS A 71 -8.22 -13.58 -3.95
N VAL A 72 -7.74 -13.07 -5.08
CA VAL A 72 -6.31 -13.14 -5.45
C VAL A 72 -5.44 -12.47 -4.40
N ARG A 73 -5.79 -11.28 -3.95
CA ARG A 73 -5.03 -10.56 -2.92
C ARG A 73 -4.98 -11.32 -1.60
N LYS A 74 -6.12 -11.87 -1.19
CA LYS A 74 -6.21 -12.68 0.03
C LYS A 74 -5.27 -13.88 -0.05
N TYR A 75 -5.35 -14.65 -1.11
CA TYR A 75 -4.49 -15.83 -1.29
C TYR A 75 -3.01 -15.48 -1.38
N ALA A 76 -2.65 -14.37 -2.05
CA ALA A 76 -1.27 -13.92 -2.11
C ALA A 76 -0.69 -13.63 -0.71
N VAL A 77 -1.47 -12.97 0.14
CA VAL A 77 -1.05 -12.65 1.52
C VAL A 77 -1.01 -13.90 2.39
N GLU A 78 -2.02 -14.77 2.30
CA GLU A 78 -2.08 -16.00 3.08
C GLU A 78 -0.94 -16.95 2.71
N GLU A 79 -0.65 -17.10 1.42
CA GLU A 79 0.45 -17.95 0.94
C GLU A 79 1.81 -17.41 1.39
N ALA A 80 2.03 -16.09 1.29
CA ALA A 80 3.24 -15.48 1.80
C ALA A 80 3.43 -15.77 3.30
N ARG A 81 2.38 -15.56 4.09
CA ARG A 81 2.40 -15.83 5.53
C ARG A 81 2.73 -17.30 5.85
N LEU A 82 2.09 -18.24 5.15
CA LEU A 82 2.34 -19.67 5.33
C LEU A 82 3.78 -20.08 5.00
N LYS A 83 4.41 -19.37 4.06
CA LYS A 83 5.80 -19.59 3.66
C LYS A 83 6.82 -18.76 4.45
N GLY A 84 6.40 -18.04 5.50
CA GLY A 84 7.27 -17.13 6.26
C GLY A 84 7.82 -15.95 5.44
N LYS A 85 7.10 -15.55 4.38
CA LYS A 85 7.43 -14.43 3.51
C LYS A 85 6.59 -13.21 3.85
N HIS A 86 7.01 -12.05 3.37
CA HIS A 86 6.35 -10.78 3.65
C HIS A 86 5.42 -10.33 2.52
N SER A 87 4.43 -9.53 2.90
CA SER A 87 3.54 -8.84 1.96
C SER A 87 3.55 -7.34 2.24
N ILE A 88 3.71 -6.54 1.18
CA ILE A 88 3.59 -5.08 1.26
C ILE A 88 2.16 -4.71 0.92
N MET A 89 1.51 -3.96 1.83
CA MET A 89 0.20 -3.37 1.63
C MET A 89 0.37 -1.91 1.21
N CYS A 90 -0.16 -1.56 0.03
CA CYS A 90 -0.28 -0.18 -0.41
C CYS A 90 -1.72 0.28 -0.22
N ASP A 91 -1.93 1.31 0.55
CA ASP A 91 -3.26 1.85 0.82
C ASP A 91 -3.31 3.36 0.59
N SER A 92 -4.52 3.89 0.44
CA SER A 92 -4.74 5.33 0.37
C SER A 92 -4.42 5.99 1.71
N ASN A 93 -4.11 7.26 1.67
CA ASN A 93 -3.86 8.07 2.85
C ASN A 93 -4.94 9.16 3.01
N LEU A 94 -4.79 9.98 4.05
CA LEU A 94 -5.69 11.09 4.35
C LEU A 94 -5.60 12.25 3.33
N PHE A 95 -4.59 12.25 2.47
CA PHE A 95 -4.28 13.33 1.54
C PHE A 95 -4.66 12.98 0.10
N ASN A 96 -5.78 12.30 -0.08
CA ASN A 96 -6.36 11.98 -1.37
C ASN A 96 -7.16 13.18 -1.88
N TYR A 97 -6.66 13.85 -2.91
CA TYR A 97 -7.35 15.01 -3.46
C TYR A 97 -8.27 14.69 -4.61
N ASP A 98 -7.78 13.94 -5.58
CA ASP A 98 -8.52 13.65 -6.80
C ASP A 98 -8.93 12.19 -6.85
N VAL A 99 -10.14 11.92 -6.44
CA VAL A 99 -10.72 10.60 -6.62
C VAL A 99 -10.89 10.36 -8.12
N GLY A 100 -10.07 9.47 -8.67
CA GLY A 100 -10.15 9.05 -10.07
C GLY A 100 -9.04 9.56 -10.98
N LYS A 101 -8.21 10.48 -10.57
CA LYS A 101 -7.06 10.95 -11.35
C LYS A 101 -5.76 10.75 -10.57
N PHE A 102 -4.69 10.37 -11.28
CA PHE A 102 -3.37 10.39 -10.69
C PHE A 102 -2.91 11.85 -10.55
N HIS A 103 -2.54 12.22 -9.32
CA HIS A 103 -1.98 13.52 -9.04
C HIS A 103 -0.56 13.34 -8.50
N PRO A 104 0.43 14.19 -8.89
CA PRO A 104 1.80 14.09 -8.38
C PRO A 104 1.91 14.16 -6.87
N MET A 105 0.96 14.86 -6.22
CA MET A 105 0.86 15.03 -4.77
C MET A 105 0.04 13.93 -4.10
N HIS A 106 -0.25 12.84 -4.80
CA HIS A 106 -0.99 11.71 -4.27
C HIS A 106 -0.06 10.81 -3.47
N TYR A 107 -0.16 10.87 -2.16
CA TYR A 107 0.65 10.04 -1.27
C TYR A 107 -0.10 8.75 -0.93
N SER A 108 0.58 7.62 -1.11
CA SER A 108 0.10 6.32 -0.67
C SER A 108 0.84 5.88 0.59
N ARG A 109 0.13 5.15 1.43
CA ARG A 109 0.70 4.51 2.62
C ARG A 109 1.17 3.10 2.26
N TYR A 110 2.36 2.76 2.70
CA TYR A 110 2.93 1.42 2.56
C TYR A 110 3.19 0.85 3.94
N SER A 111 2.88 -0.42 4.12
CA SER A 111 3.13 -1.14 5.36
C SER A 111 3.44 -2.61 5.06
N MET A 112 4.10 -3.28 5.98
CA MET A 112 4.47 -4.68 5.85
C MET A 112 3.56 -5.54 6.70
N ASP A 113 3.01 -6.60 6.09
CA ASP A 113 2.18 -7.63 6.72
C ASP A 113 0.86 -7.16 7.35
N GLY A 114 0.49 -5.90 7.17
CA GLY A 114 -0.77 -5.35 7.65
C GLY A 114 -0.91 -3.87 7.32
N VAL A 115 -2.13 -3.35 7.41
CA VAL A 115 -2.45 -1.93 7.16
C VAL A 115 -2.57 -1.14 8.45
N PHE A 116 -2.97 -1.80 9.52
CA PHE A 116 -3.16 -1.17 10.82
C PHE A 116 -2.01 -1.50 11.79
N PRO A 117 -1.73 -0.62 12.77
CA PRO A 117 -0.63 -0.83 13.74
C PRO A 117 -0.70 -2.13 14.52
N THR A 118 -1.89 -2.74 14.63
CA THR A 118 -2.11 -4.00 15.33
C THR A 118 -1.74 -5.24 14.52
N THR A 119 -1.54 -5.12 13.21
CA THR A 119 -1.36 -6.26 12.30
C THR A 119 -0.12 -6.20 11.43
N GLY A 120 0.61 -5.08 11.42
CA GLY A 120 1.79 -4.88 10.61
C GLY A 120 2.99 -4.37 11.40
N ASN A 121 4.13 -4.34 10.76
CA ASN A 121 5.32 -3.72 11.32
C ASN A 121 5.34 -2.23 10.97
N TYR A 122 5.08 -1.38 11.94
CA TYR A 122 4.98 0.06 11.81
C TYR A 122 6.01 0.84 12.61
N PHE A 123 6.75 0.14 13.46
CA PHE A 123 7.60 0.79 14.43
C PHE A 123 9.00 1.02 13.86
N SER A 124 9.47 2.22 14.05
CA SER A 124 10.87 2.60 13.92
C SER A 124 11.23 3.44 15.14
N ASP A 125 12.29 3.09 15.83
CA ASP A 125 12.78 3.82 17.00
C ASP A 125 13.27 5.22 16.61
N ASN A 126 13.60 5.41 15.34
CA ASN A 126 14.06 6.70 14.82
C ASN A 126 13.52 6.94 13.40
N PRO A 127 12.23 7.30 13.26
CA PRO A 127 11.65 7.57 11.95
C PRO A 127 12.26 8.83 11.33
N ASP A 128 12.61 8.76 10.05
CA ASP A 128 13.09 9.92 9.30
C ASP A 128 11.96 10.96 9.15
N PRO A 129 12.10 12.17 9.73
CA PRO A 129 11.06 13.20 9.66
C PRO A 129 10.99 13.88 8.29
N ASN A 130 11.95 13.68 7.39
CA ASN A 130 12.05 14.41 6.13
C ASN A 130 10.87 14.12 5.21
N ARG A 131 10.36 12.88 5.21
CA ARG A 131 9.17 12.56 4.44
C ARG A 131 7.95 13.37 4.90
N TRP A 132 7.75 13.53 6.19
CA TRP A 132 6.66 14.34 6.72
C TRP A 132 6.83 15.82 6.39
N LYS A 133 8.03 16.35 6.53
CA LYS A 133 8.35 17.73 6.16
C LYS A 133 8.08 17.99 4.68
N GLN A 134 8.46 17.05 3.80
CA GLN A 134 8.16 17.15 2.38
C GLN A 134 6.64 17.16 2.12
N ILE A 135 5.87 16.28 2.75
CA ILE A 135 4.41 16.28 2.63
C ILE A 135 3.80 17.61 3.08
N GLN A 136 4.27 18.15 4.20
CA GLN A 136 3.81 19.45 4.69
C GLN A 136 4.06 20.57 3.69
N GLN A 137 5.25 20.61 3.10
CA GLN A 137 5.63 21.61 2.09
C GLN A 137 4.79 21.46 0.83
N ASP A 138 4.72 20.25 0.28
CA ASP A 138 4.04 19.97 -0.98
C ASP A 138 2.53 20.26 -0.90
N LEU A 139 1.94 20.07 0.26
CA LEU A 139 0.50 20.24 0.49
C LEU A 139 0.13 21.52 1.21
N GLY A 140 1.10 22.34 1.61
CA GLY A 140 0.86 23.56 2.38
C GLY A 140 0.23 23.29 3.74
N LEU A 141 0.55 22.16 4.39
CA LEU A 141 -0.03 21.75 5.65
C LEU A 141 0.66 22.43 6.83
N SER A 142 -0.14 22.99 7.74
CA SER A 142 0.33 23.44 9.05
C SER A 142 -0.34 22.63 10.15
N LEU A 143 0.45 22.12 11.08
CA LEU A 143 -0.08 21.51 12.30
C LEU A 143 -0.47 22.64 13.25
N LYS A 144 -1.64 22.50 13.85
CA LYS A 144 -2.10 23.35 14.94
C LYS A 144 -1.90 22.61 16.26
N ASP A 145 -1.68 23.38 17.32
CA ASP A 145 -1.62 22.81 18.66
C ASP A 145 -2.93 22.13 19.05
N TRP A 146 -2.84 21.23 20.01
CA TRP A 146 -4.02 20.58 20.59
C TRP A 146 -4.98 21.62 21.15
N ARG A 147 -6.25 21.48 20.80
CA ARG A 147 -7.29 22.32 21.38
C ARG A 147 -7.57 21.85 22.82
N SER A 148 -7.38 22.74 23.78
CA SER A 148 -7.73 22.52 25.19
C SER A 148 -9.16 22.89 25.55
N ASN A 149 -9.88 23.57 24.65
CA ASN A 149 -11.22 24.13 24.85
C ASN A 149 -12.35 23.37 24.14
N GLY A 150 -12.10 22.10 23.79
CA GLY A 150 -13.14 21.25 23.22
C GLY A 150 -14.22 20.91 24.24
N VAL A 151 -15.49 21.08 23.85
CA VAL A 151 -16.66 20.74 24.68
C VAL A 151 -17.29 19.39 24.32
N HIS A 152 -16.72 18.69 23.33
CA HIS A 152 -17.20 17.38 22.87
C HIS A 152 -16.15 16.32 23.15
N ILE A 153 -16.60 15.20 23.70
CA ILE A 153 -15.82 13.96 23.81
C ILE A 153 -16.30 13.05 22.67
N LEU A 154 -15.37 12.67 21.80
CA LEU A 154 -15.63 11.64 20.79
C LEU A 154 -15.42 10.29 21.48
N ILE A 155 -16.50 9.50 21.60
CA ILE A 155 -16.48 8.14 22.14
C ILE A 155 -16.49 7.16 20.96
#